data_21097ef96d9d8c4fdecf3a2bea223705
#
_entry.id   21097ef96d9d8c4fdecf3a2bea223705
#
_cell.length_a   1.000
_cell.length_b   1.000
_cell.length_c   1.000
_cell.angle_alpha   90.00
_cell.angle_beta   90.00
_cell.angle_gamma   90.00
#
_symmetry.space_group_name_H-M   'P 1'
#
loop_
_entity.id
_entity.type
_entity.pdbx_description
1 polymer ?
#
loop_
_entity_poly.entity_id
_entity_poly.type
_entity_poly.pdbx_seq_one_letter_code
_entity_poly.pdbx_strand_id
1 'polypeptide(L)'
;LSPMPSTYTPRVQLPSAQIASTQLREVTDMSVLQEISPNVKNIKQSEYEVLASRASQIEKELSQGVRKPYKELIDVCWCDPHSVGVKPLTFVRQVLAACVYPQLMKSHELPLDVRQRAQWLLGRCDGGSVGMGCMCVKVSEFTTRRDGGVPSYPENIFISTGSQWAIMVDILNVLVNSEASPKTGVLTPAPCHVTSMMSITALGAAAVPYYLTEEQGWTLQVEELQRALESAKGVCNPVALYVINPGNPAGLVQSRKSMQEVIRFASEKRLFLLADEVYQDFVYGENREFVSYKRVLAEMGPPYSDTVELVSFHSTSKGFMGECGMRGGYVELVNLDPAVQKHIFKLISKSSCTPVLAQMALDLMVNPPQPGDPSYPLYNQQTQHIKNMLAQNVKTTHEVLNSLPGVISQPVEGGAFVFPRVFLPPKAIQKAEEEGMQPDTFYCVRLLEETGVLCCPGSEFEQKEGTYHIRFCITASQDIVKEVLRHLTTFHTKFMKDFS
;
A
#
# COMPACT_ATOMS: atom_id res chain seq x y z
N LEU A 1 21.69 -28.02 11.04
CA LEU A 1 21.62 -26.81 11.80
C LEU A 1 20.30 -26.79 12.54
N SER A 2 20.36 -26.90 13.87
CA SER A 2 19.20 -26.90 14.77
C SER A 2 18.41 -25.60 14.63
N PRO A 3 17.05 -25.63 14.76
CA PRO A 3 16.28 -24.41 14.68
C PRO A 3 16.60 -23.51 15.89
N MET A 4 17.01 -22.28 15.59
CA MET A 4 17.11 -21.25 16.62
C MET A 4 15.73 -20.92 17.14
N PRO A 5 15.56 -20.67 18.45
CA PRO A 5 14.31 -20.21 19.01
C PRO A 5 13.95 -18.83 18.44
N SER A 6 12.72 -18.69 18.01
CA SER A 6 12.10 -17.44 17.57
C SER A 6 11.92 -16.51 18.77
N THR A 7 12.97 -15.77 19.12
CA THR A 7 12.88 -14.67 20.07
C THR A 7 13.70 -13.51 19.55
N TYR A 8 13.15 -12.78 18.58
CA TYR A 8 13.64 -11.45 18.30
C TYR A 8 12.49 -10.55 17.89
N THR A 9 11.94 -9.85 18.82
CA THR A 9 11.18 -8.62 18.63
C THR A 9 11.84 -7.50 19.43
N PRO A 10 12.67 -6.68 18.81
CA PRO A 10 12.69 -5.29 19.19
C PRO A 10 11.91 -4.50 18.15
N ARG A 11 10.59 -4.38 18.31
CA ARG A 11 9.90 -3.18 17.80
C ARG A 11 10.57 -2.00 18.50
N VAL A 12 11.11 -1.06 17.69
CA VAL A 12 11.49 0.26 18.18
C VAL A 12 10.28 0.78 18.93
N GLN A 13 10.36 0.83 20.26
CA GLN A 13 9.37 1.51 21.07
C GLN A 13 9.41 2.98 20.67
N LEU A 14 8.41 3.41 19.93
CA LEU A 14 8.04 4.83 19.98
C LEU A 14 7.76 5.13 21.45
N PRO A 15 8.29 6.21 22.02
CA PRO A 15 8.03 6.54 23.40
C PRO A 15 6.53 6.56 23.62
N SER A 16 6.06 5.74 24.56
CA SER A 16 4.67 5.75 25.00
C SER A 16 4.34 7.17 25.39
N ALA A 17 3.54 7.86 24.60
CA ALA A 17 2.86 9.04 25.07
C ALA A 17 1.99 8.57 26.25
N GLN A 18 2.47 8.80 27.46
CA GLN A 18 1.64 8.78 28.62
C GLN A 18 0.59 9.87 28.42
N ILE A 19 -0.60 9.48 28.01
CA ILE A 19 -1.79 10.28 28.23
C ILE A 19 -2.05 10.20 29.75
N ALA A 20 -1.19 10.89 30.50
CA ALA A 20 -1.56 11.32 31.83
C ALA A 20 -2.69 12.35 31.62
N SER A 21 -3.76 12.21 32.39
CA SER A 21 -4.75 13.26 32.58
C SER A 21 -4.02 14.58 32.86
N THR A 22 -3.73 15.31 31.82
CA THR A 22 -3.00 16.56 31.91
C THR A 22 -4.04 17.61 32.26
N GLN A 23 -4.04 18.02 33.54
CA GLN A 23 -4.45 19.37 33.86
C GLN A 23 -3.79 20.27 32.81
N LEU A 24 -4.63 20.98 32.05
CA LEU A 24 -4.21 22.02 31.12
C LEU A 24 -3.23 22.93 31.85
N ARG A 25 -1.94 22.73 31.68
CA ARG A 25 -0.95 23.73 31.99
C ARG A 25 -1.23 24.85 31.03
N GLU A 26 -1.53 26.04 31.57
CA GLU A 26 -1.49 27.27 30.82
C GLU A 26 -0.16 27.28 30.04
N VAL A 27 -0.27 27.15 28.73
CA VAL A 27 0.89 27.20 27.83
C VAL A 27 1.36 28.64 27.86
N THR A 28 2.49 28.88 28.53
CA THR A 28 3.17 30.15 28.49
C THR A 28 3.51 30.51 27.04
N ASP A 29 3.41 31.77 26.71
CA ASP A 29 3.48 32.44 25.38
C ASP A 29 4.74 32.17 24.52
N MET A 30 5.53 31.15 24.80
CA MET A 30 6.82 30.85 24.19
C MET A 30 6.90 29.42 23.56
N SER A 31 5.77 28.79 23.25
CA SER A 31 5.81 27.47 22.60
C SER A 31 5.92 27.61 21.09
N VAL A 32 7.06 27.18 20.53
CA VAL A 32 7.28 27.03 19.08
C VAL A 32 6.16 26.19 18.40
N LEU A 33 5.44 25.39 19.18
CA LEU A 33 4.29 24.59 18.73
C LEU A 33 3.09 25.42 18.26
N GLN A 34 3.02 26.72 18.60
CA GLN A 34 1.96 27.60 18.09
C GLN A 34 2.14 27.91 16.60
N GLU A 35 3.35 27.78 16.07
CA GLU A 35 3.72 28.08 14.68
C GLU A 35 3.77 26.84 13.76
N ILE A 36 3.30 25.68 14.22
CA ILE A 36 3.22 24.48 13.35
C ILE A 36 2.31 24.80 12.16
N SER A 37 2.75 24.38 10.96
CA SER A 37 1.99 24.51 9.72
C SER A 37 0.52 24.12 9.91
N PRO A 38 -0.43 25.01 9.53
CA PRO A 38 -1.85 24.69 9.56
C PRO A 38 -2.20 23.41 8.81
N ASN A 39 -1.49 23.11 7.71
CA ASN A 39 -1.71 21.91 6.92
C ASN A 39 -1.41 20.64 7.72
N VAL A 40 -0.35 20.66 8.56
CA VAL A 40 0.00 19.54 9.43
C VAL A 40 -1.03 19.38 10.56
N LYS A 41 -1.52 20.50 11.11
CA LYS A 41 -2.60 20.47 12.13
C LYS A 41 -3.92 19.91 11.59
N ASN A 42 -4.16 20.08 10.30
CA ASN A 42 -5.39 19.62 9.63
C ASN A 42 -5.33 18.14 9.20
N ILE A 43 -4.21 17.46 9.41
CA ILE A 43 -4.14 16.01 9.18
C ILE A 43 -5.10 15.34 10.15
N LYS A 44 -6.05 14.56 9.60
CA LYS A 44 -7.02 13.80 10.39
C LYS A 44 -6.30 12.77 11.26
N GLN A 45 -6.71 12.67 12.51
CA GLN A 45 -6.21 11.61 13.39
C GLN A 45 -6.59 10.25 12.82
N SER A 46 -5.67 9.32 12.85
CA SER A 46 -5.88 7.96 12.35
C SER A 46 -6.72 7.15 13.33
N GLU A 47 -7.79 6.52 12.83
CA GLU A 47 -8.59 5.57 13.61
C GLU A 47 -7.75 4.34 14.03
N TYR A 48 -6.75 3.99 13.21
CA TYR A 48 -5.80 2.93 13.52
C TYR A 48 -4.95 3.23 14.77
N GLU A 49 -4.66 4.50 15.09
CA GLU A 49 -3.89 4.87 16.28
C GLU A 49 -4.55 4.41 17.58
N VAL A 50 -5.89 4.42 17.64
CA VAL A 50 -6.66 3.91 18.76
C VAL A 50 -6.38 2.42 18.96
N LEU A 51 -6.48 1.64 17.88
CA LEU A 51 -6.21 0.21 17.89
C LEU A 51 -4.73 -0.11 18.19
N ALA A 52 -3.79 0.60 17.57
CA ALA A 52 -2.37 0.41 17.78
C ALA A 52 -1.95 0.70 19.23
N SER A 53 -2.50 1.76 19.81
CA SER A 53 -2.29 2.10 21.24
C SER A 53 -2.79 0.98 22.15
N ARG A 54 -4.02 0.48 21.89
CA ARG A 54 -4.60 -0.61 22.68
C ARG A 54 -3.84 -1.94 22.48
N ALA A 55 -3.43 -2.26 21.25
CA ALA A 55 -2.61 -3.43 20.95
C ALA A 55 -1.28 -3.41 21.74
N SER A 56 -0.58 -2.27 21.74
CA SER A 56 0.66 -2.11 22.52
C SER A 56 0.44 -2.28 24.01
N GLN A 57 -0.69 -1.81 24.54
CA GLN A 57 -1.04 -2.03 25.94
C GLN A 57 -1.30 -3.51 26.23
N ILE A 58 -2.02 -4.22 25.35
CA ILE A 58 -2.29 -5.66 25.49
C ILE A 58 -0.97 -6.46 25.44
N GLU A 59 -0.04 -6.14 24.53
CA GLU A 59 1.28 -6.78 24.48
C GLU A 59 2.02 -6.63 25.81
N LYS A 60 1.96 -5.43 26.41
CA LYS A 60 2.53 -5.18 27.73
C LYS A 60 1.82 -5.99 28.83
N GLU A 61 0.49 -6.03 28.83
CA GLU A 61 -0.30 -6.84 29.77
C GLU A 61 0.07 -8.33 29.67
N LEU A 62 0.17 -8.88 28.45
CA LEU A 62 0.59 -10.26 28.20
C LEU A 62 2.02 -10.54 28.71
N SER A 63 2.95 -9.62 28.47
CA SER A 63 4.33 -9.74 28.94
C SER A 63 4.44 -9.74 30.48
N GLN A 64 3.50 -9.12 31.15
CA GLN A 64 3.36 -9.08 32.62
C GLN A 64 2.59 -10.28 33.20
N GLY A 65 2.17 -11.22 32.34
CA GLY A 65 1.45 -12.42 32.76
C GLY A 65 -0.06 -12.21 32.98
N VAL A 66 -0.63 -11.11 32.55
CA VAL A 66 -2.09 -10.90 32.54
C VAL A 66 -2.74 -11.94 31.65
N ARG A 67 -3.70 -12.67 32.15
CA ARG A 67 -4.42 -13.70 31.42
C ARG A 67 -5.40 -13.07 30.41
N LYS A 68 -5.25 -13.43 29.14
CA LYS A 68 -6.18 -13.13 28.05
C LYS A 68 -6.69 -14.44 27.44
N PRO A 69 -7.79 -14.43 26.66
CA PRO A 69 -8.27 -15.63 25.98
C PRO A 69 -7.34 -16.09 24.82
N TYR A 70 -6.29 -15.34 24.54
CA TYR A 70 -5.25 -15.60 23.53
C TYR A 70 -3.85 -15.39 24.15
N LYS A 71 -2.82 -15.88 23.46
CA LYS A 71 -1.43 -15.82 23.95
C LYS A 71 -0.61 -14.70 23.28
N GLU A 72 -0.98 -14.32 22.05
CA GLU A 72 -0.30 -13.34 21.21
C GLU A 72 -1.31 -12.61 20.35
N LEU A 73 -0.90 -11.47 19.82
CA LEU A 73 -1.71 -10.72 18.86
C LEU A 73 -1.43 -11.21 17.43
N ILE A 74 -2.47 -11.23 16.60
CA ILE A 74 -2.39 -11.51 15.18
C ILE A 74 -2.68 -10.19 14.43
N ASP A 75 -1.61 -9.51 13.99
CA ASP A 75 -1.73 -8.25 13.25
C ASP A 75 -1.91 -8.50 11.75
N VAL A 76 -3.11 -8.26 11.25
CA VAL A 76 -3.47 -8.33 9.83
C VAL A 76 -3.87 -6.97 9.25
N CYS A 77 -3.52 -5.88 9.91
CA CYS A 77 -3.75 -4.51 9.40
C CYS A 77 -2.83 -4.18 8.23
N TRP A 78 -1.56 -4.60 8.33
CA TRP A 78 -0.52 -4.23 7.38
C TRP A 78 -0.18 -5.36 6.42
N CYS A 79 0.11 -5.00 5.17
CA CYS A 79 0.62 -5.94 4.19
C CYS A 79 2.14 -6.09 4.36
N ASP A 80 2.56 -6.78 5.43
CA ASP A 80 3.92 -7.28 5.62
C ASP A 80 3.87 -8.82 5.66
N PRO A 81 4.03 -9.48 4.51
CA PRO A 81 3.86 -10.93 4.42
C PRO A 81 4.88 -11.69 5.26
N HIS A 82 6.07 -11.13 5.49
CA HIS A 82 7.10 -11.81 6.26
C HIS A 82 6.78 -11.87 7.76
N SER A 83 6.09 -10.86 8.30
CA SER A 83 5.64 -10.84 9.70
C SER A 83 4.51 -11.85 9.97
N VAL A 84 3.78 -12.24 8.93
CA VAL A 84 2.63 -13.14 8.99
C VAL A 84 2.87 -14.49 8.30
N GLY A 85 4.11 -14.97 8.38
CA GLY A 85 4.49 -16.36 8.08
C GLY A 85 4.88 -16.68 6.64
N VAL A 86 4.88 -15.72 5.72
CA VAL A 86 5.38 -15.90 4.35
C VAL A 86 6.89 -15.74 4.30
N LYS A 87 7.58 -16.70 3.72
CA LYS A 87 9.05 -16.66 3.63
C LYS A 87 9.52 -15.74 2.50
N PRO A 88 10.59 -14.95 2.72
CA PRO A 88 11.22 -14.16 1.67
C PRO A 88 11.73 -15.04 0.51
N LEU A 89 11.81 -14.47 -0.69
CA LEU A 89 12.39 -15.13 -1.85
C LEU A 89 13.89 -15.42 -1.63
N THR A 90 14.27 -16.69 -1.70
CA THR A 90 15.62 -17.16 -1.40
C THR A 90 16.66 -16.51 -2.30
N PHE A 91 16.40 -16.44 -3.61
CA PHE A 91 17.32 -15.81 -4.57
C PHE A 91 17.65 -14.35 -4.18
N VAL A 92 16.62 -13.58 -3.87
CA VAL A 92 16.77 -12.17 -3.49
C VAL A 92 17.66 -12.02 -2.25
N ARG A 93 17.36 -12.80 -1.20
CA ARG A 93 18.10 -12.73 0.05
C ARG A 93 19.55 -13.23 -0.10
N GLN A 94 19.79 -14.26 -0.89
CA GLN A 94 21.15 -14.75 -1.16
C GLN A 94 21.99 -13.73 -1.93
N VAL A 95 21.44 -13.09 -2.96
CA VAL A 95 22.15 -12.04 -3.71
C VAL A 95 22.47 -10.85 -2.81
N LEU A 96 21.49 -10.35 -2.07
CA LEU A 96 21.70 -9.20 -1.16
C LEU A 96 22.72 -9.54 -0.07
N ALA A 97 22.66 -10.73 0.52
CA ALA A 97 23.66 -11.18 1.50
C ALA A 97 25.07 -11.21 0.91
N ALA A 98 25.22 -11.73 -0.32
CA ALA A 98 26.51 -11.76 -1.02
C ALA A 98 27.01 -10.35 -1.38
N CYS A 99 26.11 -9.39 -1.65
CA CYS A 99 26.49 -7.99 -1.87
C CYS A 99 26.96 -7.31 -0.58
N VAL A 100 26.31 -7.58 0.56
CA VAL A 100 26.66 -6.99 1.86
C VAL A 100 27.93 -7.64 2.44
N TYR A 101 28.10 -8.93 2.21
CA TYR A 101 29.27 -9.69 2.67
C TYR A 101 29.92 -10.49 1.52
N PRO A 102 30.78 -9.85 0.68
CA PRO A 102 31.30 -10.42 -0.56
C PRO A 102 32.09 -11.74 -0.39
N GLN A 103 32.58 -12.06 0.81
CA GLN A 103 33.22 -13.35 1.09
C GLN A 103 32.29 -14.54 0.83
N LEU A 104 30.97 -14.36 0.95
CA LEU A 104 29.98 -15.41 0.61
C LEU A 104 30.06 -15.84 -0.85
N MET A 105 30.52 -14.99 -1.77
CA MET A 105 30.73 -15.36 -3.18
C MET A 105 31.77 -16.45 -3.39
N LYS A 106 32.64 -16.69 -2.40
CA LYS A 106 33.64 -17.79 -2.44
C LYS A 106 33.01 -19.12 -2.02
N SER A 107 31.84 -19.11 -1.43
CA SER A 107 31.14 -20.33 -1.01
C SER A 107 30.58 -21.08 -2.21
N HIS A 108 30.79 -22.38 -2.26
CA HIS A 108 30.18 -23.27 -3.24
C HIS A 108 28.71 -23.58 -2.93
N GLU A 109 28.21 -23.20 -1.76
CA GLU A 109 26.81 -23.39 -1.37
C GLU A 109 25.86 -22.40 -2.07
N LEU A 110 26.39 -21.23 -2.50
CA LEU A 110 25.61 -20.29 -3.28
C LEU A 110 25.56 -20.69 -4.76
N PRO A 111 24.39 -20.70 -5.38
CA PRO A 111 24.22 -20.92 -6.82
C PRO A 111 25.11 -19.99 -7.65
N LEU A 112 25.53 -20.46 -8.83
CA LEU A 112 26.42 -19.71 -9.71
C LEU A 112 25.81 -18.37 -10.13
N ASP A 113 24.54 -18.37 -10.53
CA ASP A 113 23.80 -17.17 -10.95
C ASP A 113 23.65 -16.15 -9.81
N VAL A 114 23.49 -16.58 -8.55
CA VAL A 114 23.50 -15.72 -7.36
C VAL A 114 24.83 -15.00 -7.24
N ARG A 115 25.96 -15.74 -7.35
CA ARG A 115 27.31 -15.17 -7.25
C ARG A 115 27.59 -14.19 -8.39
N GLN A 116 27.22 -14.57 -9.62
CA GLN A 116 27.36 -13.72 -10.80
C GLN A 116 26.52 -12.45 -10.70
N ARG A 117 25.29 -12.55 -10.21
CA ARG A 117 24.41 -11.39 -10.00
C ARG A 117 24.99 -10.46 -8.94
N ALA A 118 25.45 -10.98 -7.80
CA ALA A 118 26.06 -10.16 -6.75
C ALA A 118 27.34 -9.46 -7.25
N GLN A 119 28.18 -10.17 -8.01
CA GLN A 119 29.38 -9.59 -8.60
C GLN A 119 29.02 -8.47 -9.61
N TRP A 120 27.99 -8.69 -10.45
CA TRP A 120 27.54 -7.71 -11.41
C TRP A 120 27.00 -6.45 -10.71
N LEU A 121 26.18 -6.61 -9.66
CA LEU A 121 25.62 -5.50 -8.88
C LEU A 121 26.72 -4.69 -8.19
N LEU A 122 27.67 -5.35 -7.52
CA LEU A 122 28.80 -4.68 -6.88
C LEU A 122 29.73 -3.98 -7.89
N GLY A 123 29.89 -4.53 -9.10
CA GLY A 123 30.64 -3.87 -10.17
C GLY A 123 30.02 -2.58 -10.70
N ARG A 124 28.75 -2.31 -10.34
CA ARG A 124 28.04 -1.06 -10.63
C ARG A 124 28.09 -0.06 -9.48
N CYS A 125 28.61 -0.46 -8.33
CA CYS A 125 28.80 0.41 -7.18
C CYS A 125 30.20 1.02 -7.23
N ASP A 126 30.31 2.30 -6.89
CA ASP A 126 31.60 2.97 -6.76
C ASP A 126 32.47 2.28 -5.70
N GLY A 127 33.68 1.93 -6.08
CA GLY A 127 34.59 1.17 -5.21
C GLY A 127 34.22 -0.30 -5.02
N GLY A 128 33.28 -0.86 -5.77
CA GLY A 128 32.90 -2.28 -5.71
C GLY A 128 32.25 -2.72 -4.39
N SER A 129 31.63 -1.81 -3.68
CA SER A 129 30.99 -2.01 -2.38
C SER A 129 29.64 -1.31 -2.31
N VAL A 130 28.83 -1.63 -1.29
CA VAL A 130 27.56 -0.98 -0.99
C VAL A 130 27.83 0.43 -0.46
N GLY A 131 28.21 1.33 -1.35
CA GLY A 131 28.47 2.74 -1.10
C GLY A 131 27.38 3.63 -1.71
N MET A 132 27.71 4.89 -1.98
CA MET A 132 26.79 5.86 -2.61
C MET A 132 26.75 5.74 -4.15
N GLY A 133 27.08 4.61 -4.73
CA GLY A 133 27.08 4.41 -6.17
C GLY A 133 25.72 4.49 -6.80
N CYS A 134 25.64 5.04 -8.01
CA CYS A 134 24.44 5.04 -8.83
C CYS A 134 24.32 3.73 -9.59
N MET A 135 23.22 3.00 -9.40
CA MET A 135 22.93 1.78 -10.14
C MET A 135 21.94 2.06 -11.28
N CYS A 136 22.26 1.51 -12.45
CA CYS A 136 21.27 1.48 -13.54
C CYS A 136 20.33 0.29 -13.31
N VAL A 137 19.15 0.55 -12.82
CA VAL A 137 18.12 -0.47 -12.67
C VAL A 137 17.41 -0.68 -14.00
N LYS A 138 17.21 -1.94 -14.39
CA LYS A 138 16.58 -2.30 -15.67
C LYS A 138 15.05 -2.16 -15.68
N VAL A 139 14.53 -1.09 -15.09
CA VAL A 139 13.08 -0.86 -15.00
C VAL A 139 12.46 -0.66 -16.37
N SER A 140 13.10 0.09 -17.28
CA SER A 140 12.57 0.35 -18.63
C SER A 140 12.42 -0.94 -19.45
N GLU A 141 13.38 -1.86 -19.36
CA GLU A 141 13.28 -3.17 -20.00
C GLU A 141 12.13 -4.00 -19.42
N PHE A 142 11.95 -3.94 -18.10
CA PHE A 142 10.87 -4.62 -17.40
C PHE A 142 9.51 -4.07 -17.81
N THR A 143 9.30 -2.74 -17.75
CA THR A 143 8.02 -2.12 -18.09
C THR A 143 7.67 -2.31 -19.55
N THR A 144 8.66 -2.25 -20.47
CA THR A 144 8.44 -2.56 -21.89
C THR A 144 7.95 -3.99 -22.09
N ARG A 145 8.56 -4.99 -21.40
CA ARG A 145 8.09 -6.39 -21.50
C ARG A 145 6.70 -6.56 -20.87
N ARG A 146 6.47 -5.99 -19.67
CA ARG A 146 5.19 -6.02 -18.96
C ARG A 146 4.05 -5.48 -19.83
N ASP A 147 4.31 -4.39 -20.54
CA ASP A 147 3.31 -3.66 -21.31
C ASP A 147 3.22 -4.13 -22.77
N GLY A 148 3.71 -5.35 -23.06
CA GLY A 148 3.56 -5.97 -24.38
C GLY A 148 4.34 -5.27 -25.49
N GLY A 149 5.47 -4.65 -25.16
CA GLY A 149 6.34 -3.96 -26.14
C GLY A 149 6.12 -2.44 -26.21
N VAL A 150 5.20 -1.86 -25.44
CA VAL A 150 5.06 -0.39 -25.36
C VAL A 150 6.36 0.20 -24.82
N PRO A 151 7.01 1.12 -25.56
CA PRO A 151 8.33 1.62 -25.19
C PRO A 151 8.35 2.28 -23.81
N SER A 152 9.43 2.06 -23.08
CA SER A 152 9.77 2.74 -21.86
C SER A 152 11.20 3.26 -21.96
N TYR A 153 11.40 4.49 -21.54
CA TYR A 153 12.68 5.17 -21.69
C TYR A 153 13.33 5.41 -20.33
N PRO A 154 14.63 5.09 -20.14
CA PRO A 154 15.30 5.26 -18.84
C PRO A 154 15.22 6.69 -18.28
N GLU A 155 15.24 7.71 -19.15
CA GLU A 155 15.13 9.12 -18.78
C GLU A 155 13.76 9.51 -18.17
N ASN A 156 12.74 8.69 -18.39
CA ASN A 156 11.40 8.87 -17.83
C ASN A 156 11.19 8.07 -16.53
N ILE A 157 12.22 7.36 -16.06
CA ILE A 157 12.13 6.52 -14.87
C ILE A 157 12.96 7.11 -13.74
N PHE A 158 12.32 7.25 -12.58
CA PHE A 158 12.95 7.75 -11.36
C PHE A 158 12.85 6.71 -10.26
N ILE A 159 14.01 6.38 -9.67
CA ILE A 159 14.08 5.47 -8.53
C ILE A 159 13.84 6.26 -7.24
N SER A 160 12.97 5.74 -6.39
CA SER A 160 12.56 6.38 -5.15
C SER A 160 12.66 5.43 -3.95
N THR A 161 12.63 6.01 -2.76
CA THR A 161 12.61 5.29 -1.46
C THR A 161 11.21 4.70 -1.17
N GLY A 162 10.65 4.01 -2.16
CA GLY A 162 9.30 3.45 -2.17
C GLY A 162 8.29 4.36 -2.89
N SER A 163 7.20 3.76 -3.39
CA SER A 163 6.16 4.48 -4.15
C SER A 163 5.52 5.62 -3.35
N GLN A 164 5.31 5.43 -2.05
CA GLN A 164 4.71 6.44 -1.19
C GLN A 164 5.57 7.72 -1.13
N TRP A 165 6.90 7.59 -1.02
CA TRP A 165 7.80 8.73 -1.05
C TRP A 165 7.75 9.43 -2.41
N ALA A 166 7.73 8.66 -3.50
CA ALA A 166 7.60 9.17 -4.86
C ALA A 166 6.32 9.97 -5.06
N ILE A 167 5.18 9.46 -4.58
CA ILE A 167 3.89 10.17 -4.64
C ILE A 167 3.96 11.46 -3.81
N MET A 168 4.34 11.35 -2.53
CA MET A 168 4.24 12.43 -1.54
C MET A 168 5.24 13.56 -1.78
N VAL A 169 6.51 13.20 -2.00
CA VAL A 169 7.60 14.17 -2.02
C VAL A 169 7.92 14.60 -3.44
N ASP A 170 7.93 13.65 -4.37
CA ASP A 170 8.42 13.95 -5.70
C ASP A 170 7.32 14.51 -6.62
N ILE A 171 6.16 13.87 -6.67
CA ILE A 171 5.10 14.23 -7.62
C ILE A 171 4.12 15.25 -7.07
N LEU A 172 3.57 15.02 -5.87
CA LEU A 172 2.59 15.96 -5.30
C LEU A 172 3.19 17.34 -5.02
N ASN A 173 4.48 17.43 -4.64
CA ASN A 173 5.15 18.73 -4.49
C ASN A 173 5.27 19.53 -5.80
N VAL A 174 5.26 18.87 -6.95
CA VAL A 174 5.25 19.57 -8.25
C VAL A 174 3.84 20.00 -8.63
N LEU A 175 2.84 19.20 -8.29
CA LEU A 175 1.44 19.43 -8.66
C LEU A 175 0.75 20.46 -7.74
N VAL A 176 1.10 20.44 -6.45
CA VAL A 176 0.43 21.28 -5.45
C VAL A 176 1.02 22.69 -5.42
N ASN A 177 0.21 23.67 -5.76
CA ASN A 177 0.53 25.07 -5.52
C ASN A 177 -0.09 25.49 -4.18
N SER A 178 0.75 25.61 -3.14
CA SER A 178 0.33 26.00 -1.78
C SER A 178 -0.19 27.43 -1.66
N GLU A 179 0.13 28.29 -2.65
CA GLU A 179 -0.31 29.68 -2.71
C GLU A 179 -1.55 29.87 -3.59
N ALA A 180 -2.03 28.81 -4.25
CA ALA A 180 -3.18 28.90 -5.13
C ALA A 180 -4.49 29.23 -4.38
N SER A 181 -5.28 30.11 -4.96
CA SER A 181 -6.64 30.43 -4.53
C SER A 181 -7.58 30.37 -5.73
N PRO A 182 -8.50 29.39 -5.79
CA PRO A 182 -8.75 28.31 -4.82
C PRO A 182 -7.58 27.32 -4.72
N LYS A 183 -7.50 26.56 -3.61
CA LYS A 183 -6.48 25.54 -3.34
C LYS A 183 -6.39 24.51 -4.48
N THR A 184 -5.21 23.93 -4.66
CA THR A 184 -5.06 22.74 -5.51
C THR A 184 -5.90 21.59 -4.98
N GLY A 185 -6.60 20.86 -5.87
CA GLY A 185 -7.37 19.68 -5.56
C GLY A 185 -6.80 18.43 -6.24
N VAL A 186 -7.00 17.27 -5.62
CA VAL A 186 -6.69 15.96 -6.19
C VAL A 186 -7.91 15.07 -6.02
N LEU A 187 -8.45 14.53 -7.12
CA LEU A 187 -9.51 13.54 -7.05
C LEU A 187 -8.94 12.23 -6.51
N THR A 188 -9.56 11.68 -5.46
CA THR A 188 -9.10 10.49 -4.76
C THR A 188 -10.21 9.45 -4.65
N PRO A 189 -9.92 8.14 -4.79
CA PRO A 189 -10.96 7.13 -4.59
C PRO A 189 -11.43 7.13 -3.12
N ALA A 190 -12.66 6.79 -2.90
CA ALA A 190 -13.20 6.46 -1.58
C ALA A 190 -13.90 5.10 -1.66
N PRO A 191 -13.38 4.09 -0.95
CA PRO A 191 -12.26 4.13 0.00
C PRO A 191 -10.88 4.30 -0.64
N CYS A 192 -9.92 4.87 0.12
CA CYS A 192 -8.57 5.20 -0.34
C CYS A 192 -7.50 4.81 0.68
N HIS A 193 -6.28 4.66 0.21
CA HIS A 193 -5.10 4.47 1.08
C HIS A 193 -4.82 5.74 1.89
N VAL A 194 -4.88 5.63 3.22
CA VAL A 194 -4.83 6.76 4.17
C VAL A 194 -3.60 7.65 4.00
N THR A 195 -2.41 7.08 3.79
CA THR A 195 -1.18 7.88 3.69
C THR A 195 -1.15 8.79 2.46
N SER A 196 -1.86 8.43 1.39
CA SER A 196 -2.02 9.31 0.22
C SER A 196 -2.87 10.52 0.55
N MET A 197 -3.96 10.33 1.31
CA MET A 197 -4.82 11.41 1.80
C MET A 197 -4.07 12.36 2.74
N MET A 198 -3.33 11.80 3.71
CA MET A 198 -2.50 12.59 4.62
C MET A 198 -1.47 13.43 3.87
N SER A 199 -0.89 12.88 2.80
CA SER A 199 0.12 13.59 1.99
C SER A 199 -0.46 14.78 1.26
N ILE A 200 -1.63 14.60 0.64
CA ILE A 200 -2.35 15.67 -0.04
C ILE A 200 -2.65 16.82 0.95
N THR A 201 -3.18 16.48 2.13
CA THR A 201 -3.50 17.45 3.19
C THR A 201 -2.25 18.15 3.72
N ALA A 202 -1.16 17.41 3.99
CA ALA A 202 0.09 17.96 4.52
C ALA A 202 0.71 19.01 3.58
N LEU A 203 0.52 18.84 2.26
CA LEU A 203 0.99 19.79 1.25
C LEU A 203 0.03 21.00 1.05
N GLY A 204 -1.11 21.02 1.74
CA GLY A 204 -2.10 22.09 1.64
C GLY A 204 -3.09 21.94 0.49
N ALA A 205 -3.08 20.82 -0.20
CA ALA A 205 -4.07 20.51 -1.23
C ALA A 205 -5.37 19.97 -0.60
N ALA A 206 -6.45 19.98 -1.38
CA ALA A 206 -7.72 19.39 -1.03
C ALA A 206 -7.84 18.00 -1.69
N ALA A 207 -8.14 16.99 -0.89
CA ALA A 207 -8.60 15.71 -1.42
C ALA A 207 -10.08 15.82 -1.80
N VAL A 208 -10.42 15.41 -3.01
CA VAL A 208 -11.78 15.44 -3.55
C VAL A 208 -12.24 14.00 -3.77
N PRO A 209 -13.06 13.43 -2.86
CA PRO A 209 -13.41 12.02 -2.95
C PRO A 209 -14.38 11.73 -4.10
N TYR A 210 -14.09 10.67 -4.85
CA TYR A 210 -15.02 9.98 -5.72
C TYR A 210 -15.29 8.58 -5.17
N TYR A 211 -16.56 8.20 -5.07
CA TYR A 211 -16.95 6.95 -4.43
C TYR A 211 -16.92 5.79 -5.42
N LEU A 212 -16.22 4.71 -5.07
CA LEU A 212 -16.31 3.45 -5.80
C LEU A 212 -17.67 2.78 -5.50
N THR A 213 -18.28 2.16 -6.51
CA THR A 213 -19.61 1.54 -6.39
C THR A 213 -19.45 0.14 -5.79
N GLU A 214 -19.68 0.02 -4.48
CA GLU A 214 -19.53 -1.23 -3.73
C GLU A 214 -20.40 -2.35 -4.31
N GLU A 215 -21.68 -2.05 -4.57
CA GLU A 215 -22.67 -3.01 -5.06
C GLU A 215 -22.33 -3.59 -6.45
N GLN A 216 -21.39 -2.96 -7.15
CA GLN A 216 -20.86 -3.39 -8.45
C GLN A 216 -19.41 -3.86 -8.35
N GLY A 217 -18.98 -4.37 -7.20
CA GLY A 217 -17.62 -4.84 -6.98
C GLY A 217 -16.59 -3.71 -6.93
N TRP A 218 -16.93 -2.57 -6.37
CA TRP A 218 -16.08 -1.40 -6.23
C TRP A 218 -15.65 -0.75 -7.55
N THR A 219 -16.51 -0.85 -8.59
CA THR A 219 -16.19 -0.25 -9.89
C THR A 219 -16.15 1.26 -9.81
N LEU A 220 -15.25 1.85 -10.62
CA LEU A 220 -15.19 3.29 -10.84
C LEU A 220 -16.16 3.65 -11.97
N GLN A 221 -17.06 4.58 -11.69
CA GLN A 221 -18.01 5.14 -12.65
C GLN A 221 -17.60 6.57 -13.02
N VAL A 222 -17.65 6.92 -14.31
CA VAL A 222 -17.22 8.26 -14.77
C VAL A 222 -18.20 9.34 -14.27
N GLU A 223 -19.47 9.01 -14.10
CA GLU A 223 -20.46 9.90 -13.52
C GLU A 223 -20.08 10.35 -12.11
N GLU A 224 -19.45 9.47 -11.35
CA GLU A 224 -18.97 9.78 -10.00
C GLU A 224 -17.74 10.70 -10.04
N LEU A 225 -16.85 10.53 -11.02
CA LEU A 225 -15.77 11.50 -11.26
C LEU A 225 -16.32 12.88 -11.61
N GLN A 226 -17.38 12.94 -12.43
CA GLN A 226 -18.05 14.21 -12.76
C GLN A 226 -18.68 14.83 -11.53
N ARG A 227 -19.37 14.05 -10.69
CA ARG A 227 -19.94 14.52 -9.41
C ARG A 227 -18.84 15.09 -8.50
N ALA A 228 -17.71 14.39 -8.39
CA ALA A 228 -16.58 14.84 -7.58
C ALA A 228 -16.02 16.19 -8.07
N LEU A 229 -15.87 16.37 -9.40
CA LEU A 229 -15.48 17.66 -9.97
C LEU A 229 -16.48 18.78 -9.67
N GLU A 230 -17.80 18.48 -9.78
CA GLU A 230 -18.83 19.45 -9.43
C GLU A 230 -18.77 19.87 -7.96
N SER A 231 -18.53 18.91 -7.05
CA SER A 231 -18.41 19.20 -5.61
C SER A 231 -17.17 20.03 -5.25
N ALA A 232 -16.15 20.05 -6.11
CA ALA A 232 -14.95 20.85 -5.92
C ALA A 232 -15.13 22.31 -6.31
N LYS A 233 -16.18 22.67 -7.07
CA LYS A 233 -16.41 24.03 -7.53
C LYS A 233 -16.53 25.01 -6.36
N GLY A 234 -15.74 26.08 -6.41
CA GLY A 234 -15.70 27.09 -5.35
C GLY A 234 -14.91 26.66 -4.08
N VAL A 235 -14.44 25.41 -4.01
CA VAL A 235 -13.66 24.88 -2.87
C VAL A 235 -12.20 24.74 -3.25
N CYS A 236 -11.92 24.08 -4.37
CA CYS A 236 -10.56 23.86 -4.86
C CYS A 236 -10.53 23.75 -6.37
N ASN A 237 -9.33 23.72 -6.94
CA ASN A 237 -9.08 23.50 -8.36
C ASN A 237 -8.46 22.12 -8.56
N PRO A 238 -9.21 21.08 -8.96
CA PRO A 238 -8.68 19.76 -9.22
C PRO A 238 -7.71 19.76 -10.40
N VAL A 239 -6.47 19.29 -10.16
CA VAL A 239 -5.42 19.20 -11.18
C VAL A 239 -5.00 17.76 -11.48
N ALA A 240 -5.36 16.82 -10.60
CA ALA A 240 -4.96 15.43 -10.73
C ALA A 240 -6.09 14.47 -10.37
N LEU A 241 -6.02 13.28 -10.96
CA LEU A 241 -6.86 12.12 -10.66
C LEU A 241 -5.96 10.98 -10.18
N TYR A 242 -6.11 10.57 -8.92
CA TYR A 242 -5.39 9.46 -8.32
C TYR A 242 -6.23 8.18 -8.41
N VAL A 243 -5.64 7.14 -8.98
CA VAL A 243 -6.24 5.81 -9.11
C VAL A 243 -5.32 4.75 -8.54
N ILE A 244 -5.88 3.68 -7.97
CA ILE A 244 -5.13 2.54 -7.42
C ILE A 244 -5.61 1.28 -8.15
N ASN A 245 -4.72 0.61 -8.87
CA ASN A 245 -5.06 -0.58 -9.65
C ASN A 245 -3.94 -1.65 -9.63
N PRO A 246 -4.15 -2.82 -9.03
CA PRO A 246 -5.32 -3.27 -8.24
C PRO A 246 -5.60 -2.42 -6.99
N GLY A 247 -6.87 -2.35 -6.58
CA GLY A 247 -7.38 -1.45 -5.55
C GLY A 247 -6.93 -1.77 -4.12
N ASN A 248 -6.73 -0.73 -3.31
CA ASN A 248 -6.54 -0.79 -1.86
C ASN A 248 -7.46 0.26 -1.21
N PRO A 249 -8.40 -0.16 -0.34
CA PRO A 249 -8.59 -1.50 0.23
C PRO A 249 -9.51 -2.43 -0.58
N ALA A 250 -10.14 -1.96 -1.64
CA ALA A 250 -11.32 -2.55 -2.28
C ALA A 250 -11.07 -3.85 -3.09
N GLY A 251 -9.82 -4.13 -3.49
CA GLY A 251 -9.48 -5.37 -4.21
C GLY A 251 -9.97 -5.48 -5.67
N LEU A 252 -10.45 -4.37 -6.24
CA LEU A 252 -10.87 -4.31 -7.65
C LEU A 252 -9.66 -4.38 -8.59
N VAL A 253 -9.78 -5.09 -9.72
CA VAL A 253 -8.91 -4.97 -10.88
C VAL A 253 -9.69 -4.29 -12.00
N GLN A 254 -9.28 -3.08 -12.36
CA GLN A 254 -9.98 -2.31 -13.38
C GLN A 254 -9.92 -2.98 -14.76
N SER A 255 -11.05 -3.01 -15.45
CA SER A 255 -11.11 -3.49 -16.82
C SER A 255 -10.48 -2.47 -17.79
N ARG A 256 -10.00 -2.95 -18.95
CA ARG A 256 -9.48 -2.06 -20.03
C ARG A 256 -10.51 -0.98 -20.39
N LYS A 257 -11.80 -1.34 -20.47
CA LYS A 257 -12.88 -0.39 -20.77
C LYS A 257 -12.97 0.72 -19.72
N SER A 258 -12.99 0.35 -18.43
CA SER A 258 -13.00 1.35 -17.35
C SER A 258 -11.77 2.26 -17.40
N MET A 259 -10.57 1.69 -17.60
CA MET A 259 -9.34 2.49 -17.73
C MET A 259 -9.40 3.46 -18.93
N GLN A 260 -9.93 3.04 -20.07
CA GLN A 260 -10.13 3.92 -21.23
C GLN A 260 -11.10 5.07 -20.93
N GLU A 261 -12.17 4.80 -20.19
CA GLU A 261 -13.13 5.82 -19.77
C GLU A 261 -12.48 6.84 -18.83
N VAL A 262 -11.68 6.38 -17.87
CA VAL A 262 -10.87 7.23 -16.97
C VAL A 262 -9.87 8.09 -17.75
N ILE A 263 -9.16 7.51 -18.70
CA ILE A 263 -8.20 8.24 -19.55
C ILE A 263 -8.90 9.31 -20.38
N ARG A 264 -10.05 9.01 -21.00
CA ARG A 264 -10.86 10.02 -21.74
C ARG A 264 -11.28 11.16 -20.81
N PHE A 265 -11.78 10.83 -19.63
CA PHE A 265 -12.17 11.82 -18.65
C PHE A 265 -10.99 12.71 -18.22
N ALA A 266 -9.83 12.12 -17.91
CA ALA A 266 -8.63 12.85 -17.57
C ALA A 266 -8.19 13.80 -18.73
N SER A 267 -8.24 13.32 -19.98
CA SER A 267 -7.98 14.13 -21.15
C SER A 267 -8.93 15.30 -21.30
N GLU A 268 -10.24 15.06 -21.22
CA GLU A 268 -11.28 16.10 -21.36
C GLU A 268 -11.20 17.17 -20.27
N LYS A 269 -10.88 16.76 -19.06
CA LYS A 269 -10.81 17.67 -17.89
C LYS A 269 -9.39 18.21 -17.64
N ARG A 270 -8.40 17.81 -18.44
CA ARG A 270 -6.98 18.18 -18.31
C ARG A 270 -6.44 17.85 -16.90
N LEU A 271 -6.72 16.62 -16.47
CA LEU A 271 -6.25 16.11 -15.17
C LEU A 271 -4.99 15.27 -15.37
N PHE A 272 -4.01 15.51 -14.52
CA PHE A 272 -2.82 14.67 -14.41
C PHE A 272 -3.20 13.31 -13.79
N LEU A 273 -2.85 12.22 -14.46
CA LEU A 273 -3.24 10.89 -14.01
C LEU A 273 -2.15 10.26 -13.15
N LEU A 274 -2.46 9.96 -11.88
CA LEU A 274 -1.59 9.29 -10.93
C LEU A 274 -2.06 7.84 -10.77
N ALA A 275 -1.33 6.87 -11.34
CA ALA A 275 -1.68 5.46 -11.31
C ALA A 275 -0.79 4.70 -10.32
N ASP A 276 -1.34 4.37 -9.14
CA ASP A 276 -0.68 3.52 -8.15
C ASP A 276 -0.91 2.04 -8.52
N GLU A 277 0.13 1.42 -9.08
CA GLU A 277 0.12 0.06 -9.63
C GLU A 277 0.98 -0.90 -8.80
N VAL A 278 1.15 -0.63 -7.48
CA VAL A 278 2.03 -1.41 -6.60
C VAL A 278 1.58 -2.86 -6.40
N TYR A 279 0.30 -3.17 -6.67
CA TYR A 279 -0.26 -4.52 -6.54
C TYR A 279 -0.32 -5.30 -7.86
N GLN A 280 0.42 -4.90 -8.90
CA GLN A 280 0.36 -5.48 -10.24
C GLN A 280 0.61 -7.00 -10.30
N ASP A 281 1.35 -7.58 -9.34
CA ASP A 281 1.58 -9.04 -9.25
C ASP A 281 0.41 -9.79 -8.59
N PHE A 282 -0.51 -9.09 -7.95
CA PHE A 282 -1.59 -9.65 -7.16
C PHE A 282 -2.92 -9.54 -7.90
N VAL A 283 -3.16 -10.46 -8.82
CA VAL A 283 -4.40 -10.60 -9.58
C VAL A 283 -4.88 -12.04 -9.46
N TYR A 284 -6.10 -12.23 -8.99
CA TYR A 284 -6.68 -13.53 -8.62
C TYR A 284 -7.95 -13.89 -9.39
N GLY A 285 -8.64 -12.90 -9.94
CA GLY A 285 -9.91 -13.10 -10.64
C GLY A 285 -9.77 -14.00 -11.85
N GLU A 286 -10.75 -14.88 -12.06
CA GLU A 286 -10.83 -15.69 -13.29
C GLU A 286 -10.89 -14.77 -14.51
N ASN A 287 -10.03 -15.03 -15.50
CA ASN A 287 -9.90 -14.22 -16.72
C ASN A 287 -9.54 -12.74 -16.47
N ARG A 288 -8.91 -12.44 -15.33
CA ARG A 288 -8.33 -11.13 -15.05
C ARG A 288 -6.82 -11.15 -15.25
N GLU A 289 -6.30 -10.12 -15.85
CA GLU A 289 -4.87 -9.85 -15.96
C GLU A 289 -4.58 -8.43 -15.51
N PHE A 290 -3.39 -8.22 -15.00
CA PHE A 290 -2.93 -6.85 -14.79
C PHE A 290 -2.62 -6.21 -16.14
N VAL A 291 -3.19 -5.03 -16.34
CA VAL A 291 -2.85 -4.16 -17.47
C VAL A 291 -2.53 -2.79 -16.90
N SER A 292 -1.40 -2.22 -17.29
CA SER A 292 -1.01 -0.89 -16.83
C SER A 292 -1.82 0.21 -17.54
N TYR A 293 -2.01 1.34 -16.83
CA TYR A 293 -2.59 2.54 -17.43
C TYR A 293 -1.76 3.02 -18.62
N LYS A 294 -0.43 2.92 -18.56
CA LYS A 294 0.47 3.24 -19.68
C LYS A 294 0.17 2.39 -20.91
N ARG A 295 -0.02 1.09 -20.76
CA ARG A 295 -0.35 0.19 -21.86
C ARG A 295 -1.69 0.56 -22.51
N VAL A 296 -2.73 0.78 -21.69
CA VAL A 296 -4.05 1.17 -22.19
C VAL A 296 -3.99 2.51 -22.89
N LEU A 297 -3.26 3.49 -22.33
CA LEU A 297 -3.05 4.80 -22.94
C LEU A 297 -2.40 4.69 -24.32
N ALA A 298 -1.34 3.89 -24.44
CA ALA A 298 -0.66 3.66 -25.72
C ALA A 298 -1.58 2.96 -26.74
N GLU A 299 -2.36 1.95 -26.31
CA GLU A 299 -3.32 1.23 -27.16
C GLU A 299 -4.48 2.10 -27.65
N MET A 300 -4.82 3.18 -26.94
CA MET A 300 -5.85 4.13 -27.37
C MET A 300 -5.40 5.00 -28.57
N GLY A 301 -4.11 5.15 -28.77
CA GLY A 301 -3.56 5.97 -29.85
C GLY A 301 -3.84 7.48 -29.71
N PRO A 302 -3.42 8.28 -30.70
CA PRO A 302 -3.66 9.72 -30.71
C PRO A 302 -5.16 10.09 -30.71
N PRO A 303 -5.55 11.20 -30.04
CA PRO A 303 -4.67 12.16 -29.37
C PRO A 303 -4.27 11.73 -27.94
N TYR A 304 -4.88 10.70 -27.37
CA TYR A 304 -4.71 10.32 -25.95
C TYR A 304 -3.27 9.92 -25.64
N SER A 305 -2.69 9.03 -26.47
CA SER A 305 -1.32 8.53 -26.31
C SER A 305 -0.26 9.63 -26.25
N ASP A 306 -0.55 10.79 -26.84
CA ASP A 306 0.40 11.89 -27.03
C ASP A 306 0.17 13.05 -26.03
N THR A 307 -1.00 13.11 -25.40
CA THR A 307 -1.42 14.31 -24.65
C THR A 307 -1.80 14.05 -23.20
N VAL A 308 -2.17 12.81 -22.82
CA VAL A 308 -2.54 12.53 -21.42
C VAL A 308 -1.28 12.33 -20.59
N GLU A 309 -1.07 13.22 -19.64
CA GLU A 309 0.04 13.15 -18.70
C GLU A 309 -0.26 12.08 -17.64
N LEU A 310 0.65 11.11 -17.49
CA LEU A 310 0.51 9.98 -16.61
C LEU A 310 1.79 9.74 -15.81
N VAL A 311 1.63 9.39 -14.55
CA VAL A 311 2.68 8.81 -13.70
C VAL A 311 2.23 7.46 -13.18
N SER A 312 3.02 6.42 -13.43
CA SER A 312 2.83 5.07 -12.90
C SER A 312 3.81 4.78 -11.76
N PHE A 313 3.32 4.22 -10.66
CA PHE A 313 4.10 3.92 -9.46
C PHE A 313 4.19 2.42 -9.20
N HIS A 314 5.38 1.96 -8.79
CA HIS A 314 5.59 0.58 -8.33
C HIS A 314 6.63 0.51 -7.21
N SER A 315 6.69 -0.62 -6.47
CA SER A 315 7.66 -0.79 -5.38
C SER A 315 7.98 -2.25 -5.08
N THR A 316 9.12 -2.48 -4.40
CA THR A 316 9.52 -3.79 -3.86
C THR A 316 8.72 -4.21 -2.62
N SER A 317 7.92 -3.29 -2.06
CA SER A 317 7.17 -3.52 -0.81
C SER A 317 6.01 -4.50 -0.98
N LYS A 318 5.52 -4.63 -2.20
CA LYS A 318 4.34 -5.43 -2.56
C LYS A 318 4.74 -6.54 -3.53
N GLY A 319 3.76 -7.22 -4.10
CA GLY A 319 4.01 -8.30 -5.03
C GLY A 319 4.72 -9.50 -4.38
N PHE A 320 5.35 -10.33 -5.19
CA PHE A 320 6.08 -11.51 -4.70
C PHE A 320 7.31 -11.14 -3.87
N MET A 321 7.82 -9.92 -4.03
CA MET A 321 8.97 -9.46 -3.24
C MET A 321 8.64 -9.31 -1.75
N GLY A 322 7.58 -8.60 -1.41
CA GLY A 322 7.18 -8.36 -0.04
C GLY A 322 8.25 -7.65 0.83
N GLU A 323 9.22 -7.00 0.20
CA GLU A 323 10.39 -6.42 0.87
C GLU A 323 10.13 -4.98 1.36
N CYS A 324 9.10 -4.82 2.20
CA CYS A 324 8.69 -3.51 2.72
C CYS A 324 9.82 -2.74 3.40
N GLY A 325 10.70 -3.43 4.12
CA GLY A 325 11.84 -2.84 4.83
C GLY A 325 12.97 -2.35 3.93
N MET A 326 13.06 -2.81 2.69
CA MET A 326 14.13 -2.40 1.75
C MET A 326 13.92 -0.98 1.23
N ARG A 327 12.71 -0.43 1.28
CA ARG A 327 12.39 0.94 0.85
C ARG A 327 12.77 1.24 -0.59
N GLY A 328 12.41 0.37 -1.53
CA GLY A 328 12.64 0.55 -2.96
C GLY A 328 11.34 0.79 -3.73
N GLY A 329 11.38 1.72 -4.69
CA GLY A 329 10.29 2.00 -5.61
C GLY A 329 10.77 2.74 -6.83
N TYR A 330 9.90 2.87 -7.81
CA TYR A 330 10.14 3.70 -8.98
C TYR A 330 8.85 4.35 -9.47
N VAL A 331 9.03 5.41 -10.25
CA VAL A 331 7.97 6.03 -11.04
C VAL A 331 8.38 6.06 -12.50
N GLU A 332 7.39 5.90 -13.38
CA GLU A 332 7.53 6.12 -14.81
C GLU A 332 6.64 7.30 -15.25
N LEU A 333 7.26 8.30 -15.86
CA LEU A 333 6.58 9.49 -16.36
C LEU A 333 6.22 9.29 -17.85
N VAL A 334 5.00 9.63 -18.23
CA VAL A 334 4.51 9.52 -19.61
C VAL A 334 3.92 10.86 -20.03
N ASN A 335 4.35 11.36 -21.19
CA ASN A 335 3.89 12.62 -21.82
C ASN A 335 4.11 13.90 -20.99
N LEU A 336 5.00 13.90 -20.01
CA LEU A 336 5.29 15.11 -19.26
C LEU A 336 6.17 16.06 -20.05
N ASP A 337 5.90 17.37 -19.89
CA ASP A 337 6.77 18.41 -20.42
C ASP A 337 8.21 18.25 -19.87
N PRO A 338 9.25 18.29 -20.74
CA PRO A 338 10.64 18.15 -20.30
C PRO A 338 11.08 19.20 -19.26
N ALA A 339 10.47 20.38 -19.23
CA ALA A 339 10.75 21.38 -18.19
C ALA A 339 10.21 20.94 -16.83
N VAL A 340 9.02 20.32 -16.79
CA VAL A 340 8.43 19.73 -15.57
C VAL A 340 9.28 18.57 -15.07
N GLN A 341 9.70 17.69 -15.98
CA GLN A 341 10.61 16.57 -15.64
C GLN A 341 11.91 17.06 -14.96
N LYS A 342 12.49 18.17 -15.45
CA LYS A 342 13.67 18.79 -14.81
C LYS A 342 13.42 19.25 -13.38
N HIS A 343 12.21 19.73 -13.08
CA HIS A 343 11.84 20.10 -11.71
C HIS A 343 11.67 18.88 -10.81
N ILE A 344 11.03 17.82 -11.32
CA ILE A 344 10.93 16.53 -10.62
C ILE A 344 12.34 16.00 -10.32
N PHE A 345 13.23 15.99 -11.31
CA PHE A 345 14.62 15.56 -11.15
C PHE A 345 15.35 16.36 -10.07
N LYS A 346 15.17 17.69 -10.01
CA LYS A 346 15.78 18.52 -8.97
C LYS A 346 15.27 18.17 -7.57
N LEU A 347 13.99 17.85 -7.41
CA LEU A 347 13.43 17.41 -6.13
C LEU A 347 14.02 16.07 -5.68
N ILE A 348 14.01 15.08 -6.56
CA ILE A 348 14.57 13.76 -6.30
C ILE A 348 16.07 13.85 -5.98
N SER A 349 16.80 14.70 -6.69
CA SER A 349 18.25 14.89 -6.47
C SER A 349 18.60 15.56 -5.14
N LYS A 350 17.65 16.28 -4.50
CA LYS A 350 17.84 16.83 -3.15
C LYS A 350 17.76 15.76 -2.06
N SER A 351 16.95 14.74 -2.30
CA SER A 351 16.93 13.57 -1.45
C SER A 351 18.24 12.82 -1.70
N SER A 352 19.00 12.51 -0.66
CA SER A 352 20.14 11.59 -0.79
C SER A 352 19.70 10.37 -1.61
N CYS A 353 20.59 9.78 -2.39
CA CYS A 353 20.31 8.62 -3.22
C CYS A 353 19.40 7.60 -2.51
N THR A 354 18.45 7.02 -3.23
CA THR A 354 17.74 5.84 -2.76
C THR A 354 18.75 4.81 -2.22
N PRO A 355 18.52 4.20 -1.06
CA PRO A 355 19.47 3.23 -0.48
C PRO A 355 19.93 2.19 -1.49
N VAL A 356 21.23 1.94 -1.58
CA VAL A 356 21.80 1.03 -2.61
C VAL A 356 21.19 -0.37 -2.51
N LEU A 357 20.94 -0.88 -1.31
CA LEU A 357 20.26 -2.18 -1.14
C LEU A 357 18.83 -2.17 -1.69
N ALA A 358 18.14 -1.03 -1.61
CA ALA A 358 16.82 -0.87 -2.23
C ALA A 358 16.91 -0.91 -3.76
N GLN A 359 17.91 -0.25 -4.34
CA GLN A 359 18.17 -0.30 -5.79
C GLN A 359 18.52 -1.73 -6.24
N MET A 360 19.35 -2.45 -5.47
CA MET A 360 19.64 -3.85 -5.73
C MET A 360 18.39 -4.72 -5.68
N ALA A 361 17.53 -4.54 -4.66
CA ALA A 361 16.27 -5.26 -4.56
C ALA A 361 15.33 -4.95 -5.73
N LEU A 362 15.29 -3.70 -6.19
CA LEU A 362 14.54 -3.32 -7.40
C LEU A 362 15.07 -4.04 -8.64
N ASP A 363 16.40 -4.09 -8.84
CA ASP A 363 16.97 -4.81 -9.98
C ASP A 363 16.61 -6.30 -9.94
N LEU A 364 16.66 -6.93 -8.75
CA LEU A 364 16.29 -8.32 -8.58
C LEU A 364 14.79 -8.58 -8.83
N MET A 365 13.92 -7.61 -8.56
CA MET A 365 12.50 -7.67 -8.85
C MET A 365 12.22 -7.60 -10.37
N VAL A 366 12.83 -6.64 -11.05
CA VAL A 366 12.56 -6.39 -12.49
C VAL A 366 13.33 -7.31 -13.42
N ASN A 367 14.34 -7.99 -12.90
CA ASN A 367 15.21 -8.92 -13.61
C ASN A 367 15.43 -10.21 -12.79
N PRO A 368 14.36 -11.00 -12.53
CA PRO A 368 14.45 -12.23 -11.76
C PRO A 368 15.19 -13.34 -12.52
N PRO A 369 15.53 -14.48 -11.85
CA PRO A 369 16.07 -15.64 -12.51
C PRO A 369 15.22 -16.10 -13.70
N GLN A 370 15.87 -16.55 -14.77
CA GLN A 370 15.23 -17.01 -15.99
C GLN A 370 15.32 -18.54 -16.12
N PRO A 371 14.47 -19.19 -16.94
CA PRO A 371 14.62 -20.60 -17.26
C PRO A 371 16.03 -20.91 -17.75
N GLY A 372 16.69 -21.88 -17.07
CA GLY A 372 18.10 -22.21 -17.29
C GLY A 372 19.06 -21.70 -16.22
N ASP A 373 18.67 -20.71 -15.44
CA ASP A 373 19.46 -20.27 -14.29
C ASP A 373 19.39 -21.31 -13.15
N PRO A 374 20.47 -21.58 -12.43
CA PRO A 374 20.48 -22.52 -11.29
C PRO A 374 19.45 -22.21 -10.21
N SER A 375 19.16 -20.92 -9.94
CA SER A 375 18.18 -20.49 -8.94
C SER A 375 16.74 -20.50 -9.44
N TYR A 376 16.49 -20.60 -10.77
CA TYR A 376 15.16 -20.49 -11.34
C TYR A 376 14.14 -21.52 -10.81
N PRO A 377 14.49 -22.82 -10.67
CA PRO A 377 13.51 -23.80 -10.18
C PRO A 377 12.94 -23.44 -8.80
N LEU A 378 13.80 -23.06 -7.86
CA LEU A 378 13.38 -22.66 -6.52
C LEU A 378 12.63 -21.33 -6.53
N TYR A 379 13.10 -20.34 -7.28
CA TYR A 379 12.44 -19.05 -7.44
C TYR A 379 11.02 -19.23 -7.99
N ASN A 380 10.87 -20.00 -9.06
CA ASN A 380 9.56 -20.29 -9.67
C ASN A 380 8.66 -21.06 -8.70
N GLN A 381 9.17 -22.05 -7.97
CA GLN A 381 8.41 -22.75 -6.94
C GLN A 381 7.89 -21.81 -5.86
N GLN A 382 8.73 -20.89 -5.36
CA GLN A 382 8.37 -19.94 -4.31
C GLN A 382 7.31 -18.94 -4.80
N THR A 383 7.46 -18.40 -5.99
CA THR A 383 6.49 -17.43 -6.55
C THR A 383 5.15 -18.10 -6.87
N GLN A 384 5.15 -19.31 -7.43
CA GLN A 384 3.92 -20.07 -7.65
C GLN A 384 3.23 -20.45 -6.33
N HIS A 385 4.01 -20.81 -5.30
CA HIS A 385 3.46 -21.11 -3.97
C HIS A 385 2.74 -19.87 -3.39
N ILE A 386 3.37 -18.69 -3.45
CA ILE A 386 2.75 -17.44 -3.00
C ILE A 386 1.47 -17.17 -3.79
N LYS A 387 1.50 -17.27 -5.11
CA LYS A 387 0.33 -17.07 -5.98
C LYS A 387 -0.84 -17.99 -5.63
N ASN A 388 -0.56 -19.28 -5.47
CA ASN A 388 -1.58 -20.28 -5.14
C ASN A 388 -2.14 -20.08 -3.73
N MET A 389 -1.27 -19.72 -2.77
CA MET A 389 -1.65 -19.41 -1.40
C MET A 389 -2.63 -18.22 -1.37
N LEU A 390 -2.30 -17.14 -2.08
CA LEU A 390 -3.13 -15.93 -2.12
C LEU A 390 -4.49 -16.20 -2.78
N ALA A 391 -4.52 -16.94 -3.89
CA ALA A 391 -5.77 -17.33 -4.54
C ALA A 391 -6.67 -18.16 -3.60
N GLN A 392 -6.08 -19.09 -2.85
CA GLN A 392 -6.81 -19.87 -1.86
C GLN A 392 -7.29 -19.04 -0.68
N ASN A 393 -6.46 -18.10 -0.18
CA ASN A 393 -6.84 -17.19 0.89
C ASN A 393 -8.04 -16.31 0.48
N VAL A 394 -8.02 -15.74 -0.73
CA VAL A 394 -9.15 -14.97 -1.29
C VAL A 394 -10.42 -15.79 -1.29
N LYS A 395 -10.37 -17.01 -1.85
CA LYS A 395 -11.53 -17.90 -1.94
C LYS A 395 -12.10 -18.23 -0.56
N THR A 396 -11.25 -18.72 0.35
CA THR A 396 -11.67 -19.10 1.70
C THR A 396 -12.24 -17.92 2.46
N THR A 397 -11.60 -16.76 2.36
CA THR A 397 -12.06 -15.53 3.02
C THR A 397 -13.42 -15.08 2.52
N HIS A 398 -13.61 -15.06 1.19
CA HIS A 398 -14.89 -14.68 0.59
C HIS A 398 -16.04 -15.63 1.01
N GLU A 399 -15.80 -16.94 0.99
CA GLU A 399 -16.77 -17.97 1.42
C GLU A 399 -17.17 -17.78 2.90
N VAL A 400 -16.19 -17.63 3.78
CA VAL A 400 -16.45 -17.47 5.23
C VAL A 400 -17.17 -16.17 5.52
N LEU A 401 -16.69 -15.03 5.01
CA LEU A 401 -17.29 -13.73 5.29
C LEU A 401 -18.75 -13.65 4.82
N ASN A 402 -19.07 -14.15 3.63
CA ASN A 402 -20.44 -14.14 3.13
C ASN A 402 -21.36 -15.19 3.79
N SER A 403 -20.81 -16.08 4.63
CA SER A 403 -21.61 -16.96 5.48
C SER A 403 -22.03 -16.31 6.81
N LEU A 404 -21.43 -15.15 7.16
CA LEU A 404 -21.73 -14.45 8.41
C LEU A 404 -22.95 -13.56 8.27
N PRO A 405 -23.89 -13.56 9.24
CA PRO A 405 -25.07 -12.71 9.20
C PRO A 405 -24.70 -11.23 9.27
N GLY A 406 -25.20 -10.42 8.34
CA GLY A 406 -24.90 -8.99 8.32
C GLY A 406 -23.49 -8.63 7.86
N VAL A 407 -22.82 -9.52 7.13
CA VAL A 407 -21.54 -9.25 6.45
C VAL A 407 -21.70 -9.46 4.95
N ILE A 408 -21.21 -8.51 4.16
CA ILE A 408 -21.14 -8.63 2.70
C ILE A 408 -19.69 -8.34 2.27
N SER A 409 -19.08 -9.32 1.63
CA SER A 409 -17.75 -9.19 1.02
C SER A 409 -17.90 -9.26 -0.50
N GLN A 410 -17.51 -8.20 -1.19
CA GLN A 410 -17.40 -8.22 -2.63
C GLN A 410 -16.26 -9.16 -3.09
N PRO A 411 -16.32 -9.71 -4.31
CA PRO A 411 -15.22 -10.49 -4.84
C PRO A 411 -13.93 -9.68 -4.86
N VAL A 412 -12.83 -10.27 -4.36
CA VAL A 412 -11.50 -9.68 -4.42
C VAL A 412 -10.81 -10.20 -5.69
N GLU A 413 -10.64 -9.34 -6.68
CA GLU A 413 -10.02 -9.68 -7.95
C GLU A 413 -8.48 -9.49 -7.93
N GLY A 414 -8.00 -8.63 -7.04
CA GLY A 414 -6.58 -8.34 -6.88
C GLY A 414 -6.25 -7.60 -5.60
N GLY A 415 -4.98 -7.20 -5.44
CA GLY A 415 -4.51 -6.49 -4.25
C GLY A 415 -4.19 -7.41 -3.08
N ALA A 416 -4.03 -6.82 -1.90
CA ALA A 416 -3.54 -7.51 -0.70
C ALA A 416 -4.58 -7.60 0.42
N PHE A 417 -5.78 -7.08 0.20
CA PHE A 417 -6.76 -6.86 1.27
C PHE A 417 -8.16 -7.35 0.88
N VAL A 418 -8.96 -7.62 1.90
CA VAL A 418 -10.42 -7.70 1.81
C VAL A 418 -11.04 -6.55 2.58
N PHE A 419 -12.19 -6.09 2.10
CA PHE A 419 -12.88 -4.93 2.65
C PHE A 419 -14.40 -5.19 2.76
N PRO A 420 -14.82 -6.16 3.62
CA PRO A 420 -16.21 -6.49 3.80
C PRO A 420 -16.96 -5.39 4.54
N ARG A 421 -18.20 -5.17 4.11
CA ARG A 421 -19.18 -4.35 4.82
C ARG A 421 -19.77 -5.13 5.98
N VAL A 422 -19.90 -4.48 7.14
CA VAL A 422 -20.52 -5.04 8.34
C VAL A 422 -21.75 -4.21 8.70
N PHE A 423 -22.92 -4.82 8.70
CA PHE A 423 -24.17 -4.19 9.11
C PHE A 423 -24.28 -4.25 10.63
N LEU A 424 -23.80 -3.22 11.29
CA LEU A 424 -23.76 -3.15 12.75
C LEU A 424 -25.16 -2.95 13.34
N PRO A 425 -25.50 -3.64 14.45
CA PRO A 425 -26.76 -3.40 15.16
C PRO A 425 -26.86 -1.96 15.71
N PRO A 426 -28.07 -1.36 15.74
CA PRO A 426 -28.25 0.01 16.26
C PRO A 426 -27.71 0.24 17.67
N LYS A 427 -27.83 -0.76 18.56
CA LYS A 427 -27.28 -0.67 19.93
C LYS A 427 -25.74 -0.62 19.93
N ALA A 428 -25.07 -1.30 18.98
CA ALA A 428 -23.62 -1.23 18.85
C ALA A 428 -23.17 0.15 18.35
N ILE A 429 -23.92 0.73 17.39
CA ILE A 429 -23.68 2.08 16.87
C ILE A 429 -23.84 3.10 18.01
N GLN A 430 -24.95 3.03 18.76
CA GLN A 430 -25.19 3.90 19.91
C GLN A 430 -24.07 3.76 20.95
N LYS A 431 -23.64 2.53 21.24
CA LYS A 431 -22.58 2.27 22.22
C LYS A 431 -21.23 2.86 21.78
N ALA A 432 -20.91 2.78 20.49
CA ALA A 432 -19.72 3.41 19.92
C ALA A 432 -19.77 4.94 20.07
N GLU A 433 -20.91 5.56 19.78
CA GLU A 433 -21.11 7.01 19.95
C GLU A 433 -20.95 7.44 21.42
N GLU A 434 -21.52 6.67 22.37
CA GLU A 434 -21.34 6.90 23.81
C GLU A 434 -19.86 6.85 24.26
N GLU A 435 -19.06 6.02 23.59
CA GLU A 435 -17.63 5.87 23.85
C GLU A 435 -16.76 6.83 23.00
N GLY A 436 -17.38 7.68 22.15
CA GLY A 436 -16.68 8.64 21.31
C GLY A 436 -15.90 8.00 20.17
N MET A 437 -16.30 6.83 19.71
CA MET A 437 -15.65 6.07 18.64
C MET A 437 -16.51 5.98 17.38
N GLN A 438 -15.86 5.80 16.23
CA GLN A 438 -16.56 5.34 15.03
C GLN A 438 -17.09 3.90 15.25
N PRO A 439 -18.28 3.56 14.72
CA PRO A 439 -18.89 2.24 14.98
C PRO A 439 -18.04 1.05 14.53
N ASP A 440 -17.32 1.16 13.41
CA ASP A 440 -16.38 0.13 12.92
C ASP A 440 -15.07 0.10 13.72
N THR A 441 -14.60 1.25 14.25
CA THR A 441 -13.49 1.30 15.20
C THR A 441 -13.86 0.58 16.50
N PHE A 442 -15.07 0.82 17.03
CA PHE A 442 -15.58 0.10 18.19
C PHE A 442 -15.62 -1.41 17.95
N TYR A 443 -16.14 -1.85 16.80
CA TYR A 443 -16.14 -3.27 16.42
C TYR A 443 -14.73 -3.87 16.41
N CYS A 444 -13.75 -3.18 15.79
CA CYS A 444 -12.36 -3.62 15.71
C CYS A 444 -11.68 -3.67 17.08
N VAL A 445 -11.94 -2.71 17.98
CA VAL A 445 -11.43 -2.71 19.35
C VAL A 445 -11.99 -3.91 20.13
N ARG A 446 -13.30 -4.18 20.00
CA ARG A 446 -13.92 -5.35 20.67
C ARG A 446 -13.37 -6.67 20.13
N LEU A 447 -13.15 -6.78 18.81
CA LEU A 447 -12.51 -7.94 18.19
C LEU A 447 -11.09 -8.17 18.77
N LEU A 448 -10.29 -7.10 18.84
CA LEU A 448 -8.94 -7.15 19.39
C LEU A 448 -8.93 -7.63 20.85
N GLU A 449 -9.80 -7.07 21.69
CA GLU A 449 -9.90 -7.42 23.13
C GLU A 449 -10.30 -8.87 23.34
N GLU A 450 -11.22 -9.39 22.55
CA GLU A 450 -11.78 -10.72 22.76
C GLU A 450 -10.98 -11.82 22.08
N THR A 451 -10.22 -11.51 21.03
CA THR A 451 -9.57 -12.54 20.20
C THR A 451 -8.09 -12.34 19.95
N GLY A 452 -7.56 -11.14 20.21
CA GLY A 452 -6.18 -10.79 19.85
C GLY A 452 -5.99 -10.48 18.36
N VAL A 453 -7.04 -10.46 17.53
CA VAL A 453 -6.96 -10.12 16.10
C VAL A 453 -7.02 -8.63 15.93
N LEU A 454 -6.01 -8.06 15.30
CA LEU A 454 -5.90 -6.64 14.94
C LEU A 454 -6.18 -6.47 13.45
N CYS A 455 -7.29 -5.80 13.12
CA CYS A 455 -7.67 -5.40 11.77
C CYS A 455 -8.01 -3.91 11.72
N CYS A 456 -7.97 -3.28 10.54
CA CYS A 456 -8.25 -1.86 10.42
C CYS A 456 -9.74 -1.59 10.27
N PRO A 457 -10.32 -0.54 10.90
CA PRO A 457 -11.67 -0.10 10.65
C PRO A 457 -11.77 0.58 9.28
N GLY A 458 -12.96 0.55 8.68
CA GLY A 458 -13.21 1.14 7.37
C GLY A 458 -13.14 2.67 7.37
N SER A 459 -13.51 3.29 8.49
CA SER A 459 -13.42 4.75 8.71
C SER A 459 -12.00 5.32 8.54
N GLU A 460 -10.96 4.47 8.64
CA GLU A 460 -9.58 4.83 8.30
C GLU A 460 -9.41 5.15 6.80
N PHE A 461 -10.27 4.65 5.91
CA PHE A 461 -10.10 4.69 4.46
C PHE A 461 -11.07 5.63 3.74
N GLU A 462 -11.69 6.59 4.43
CA GLU A 462 -12.65 7.55 3.84
C GLU A 462 -13.86 6.86 3.17
N GLN A 463 -14.43 5.88 3.83
CA GLN A 463 -15.62 5.17 3.36
C GLN A 463 -16.86 6.11 3.30
N LYS A 464 -17.87 5.69 2.53
CA LYS A 464 -19.12 6.44 2.41
C LYS A 464 -19.82 6.53 3.77
N GLU A 465 -20.31 7.71 4.12
CA GLU A 465 -21.02 7.96 5.37
C GLU A 465 -22.18 6.98 5.57
N GLY A 466 -22.34 6.49 6.79
CA GLY A 466 -23.37 5.49 7.15
C GLY A 466 -23.06 4.06 6.70
N THR A 467 -21.86 3.80 6.16
CA THR A 467 -21.38 2.44 5.85
C THR A 467 -20.23 2.09 6.78
N TYR A 468 -20.17 0.83 7.20
CA TYR A 468 -19.15 0.34 8.12
C TYR A 468 -18.44 -0.86 7.52
N HIS A 469 -17.12 -0.81 7.49
CA HIS A 469 -16.29 -1.85 6.92
C HIS A 469 -15.15 -2.22 7.87
N ILE A 470 -14.54 -3.35 7.62
CA ILE A 470 -13.26 -3.72 8.20
C ILE A 470 -12.29 -4.09 7.09
N ARG A 471 -11.00 -3.82 7.27
CA ARG A 471 -9.96 -4.25 6.33
C ARG A 471 -8.98 -5.16 7.02
N PHE A 472 -8.67 -6.29 6.40
CA PHE A 472 -7.55 -7.11 6.80
C PHE A 472 -6.78 -7.69 5.60
N CYS A 473 -5.52 -7.99 5.87
CA CYS A 473 -4.57 -8.46 4.87
C CYS A 473 -4.76 -9.97 4.61
N ILE A 474 -4.78 -10.35 3.34
CA ILE A 474 -4.85 -11.74 2.91
C ILE A 474 -3.50 -12.32 2.47
N THR A 475 -2.42 -11.54 2.59
CA THR A 475 -1.07 -11.98 2.22
C THR A 475 -0.37 -12.76 3.34
N ALA A 476 -1.08 -13.12 4.40
CA ALA A 476 -0.62 -14.00 5.46
C ALA A 476 -0.57 -15.47 5.02
N SER A 477 0.14 -16.32 5.77
CA SER A 477 0.09 -17.76 5.56
C SER A 477 -1.34 -18.29 5.71
N GLN A 478 -1.65 -19.41 5.02
CA GLN A 478 -3.00 -20.00 5.07
C GLN A 478 -3.46 -20.33 6.49
N ASP A 479 -2.55 -20.73 7.36
CA ASP A 479 -2.88 -21.10 8.74
C ASP A 479 -3.30 -19.86 9.54
N ILE A 480 -2.59 -18.74 9.37
CA ILE A 480 -2.95 -17.45 10.00
C ILE A 480 -4.29 -16.95 9.47
N VAL A 481 -4.52 -17.00 8.15
CA VAL A 481 -5.82 -16.57 7.59
C VAL A 481 -6.97 -17.40 8.14
N LYS A 482 -6.82 -18.74 8.22
CA LYS A 482 -7.84 -19.62 8.82
C LYS A 482 -8.09 -19.33 10.28
N GLU A 483 -7.03 -19.03 11.04
CA GLU A 483 -7.14 -18.67 12.46
C GLU A 483 -7.88 -17.35 12.63
N VAL A 484 -7.51 -16.32 11.87
CA VAL A 484 -8.21 -15.02 11.86
C VAL A 484 -9.70 -15.19 11.54
N LEU A 485 -10.03 -15.95 10.49
CA LEU A 485 -11.42 -16.19 10.10
C LEU A 485 -12.20 -16.95 11.17
N ARG A 486 -11.60 -17.93 11.82
CA ARG A 486 -12.22 -18.65 12.95
C ARG A 486 -12.52 -17.72 14.13
N HIS A 487 -11.57 -16.88 14.50
CA HIS A 487 -11.73 -15.88 15.56
C HIS A 487 -12.82 -14.88 15.20
N LEU A 488 -12.77 -14.34 13.99
CA LEU A 488 -13.75 -13.38 13.49
C LEU A 488 -15.17 -13.98 13.49
N THR A 489 -15.34 -15.22 13.02
CA THR A 489 -16.64 -15.92 13.01
C THR A 489 -17.23 -16.06 14.42
N THR A 490 -16.42 -16.52 15.37
CA THR A 490 -16.85 -16.70 16.76
C THR A 490 -17.22 -15.38 17.41
N PHE A 491 -16.35 -14.39 17.26
CA PHE A 491 -16.56 -13.04 17.79
C PHE A 491 -17.81 -12.40 17.17
N HIS A 492 -17.90 -12.38 15.85
CA HIS A 492 -18.99 -11.72 15.13
C HIS A 492 -20.36 -12.28 15.53
N THR A 493 -20.49 -13.60 15.60
CA THR A 493 -21.74 -14.27 16.02
C THR A 493 -22.15 -13.83 17.44
N LYS A 494 -21.20 -13.76 18.37
CA LYS A 494 -21.43 -13.29 19.73
C LYS A 494 -21.78 -11.80 19.74
N PHE A 495 -21.00 -10.97 19.05
CA PHE A 495 -21.21 -9.52 18.98
C PHE A 495 -22.61 -9.17 18.47
N MET A 496 -23.02 -9.79 17.36
CA MET A 496 -24.36 -9.57 16.82
C MET A 496 -25.47 -9.93 17.80
N LYS A 497 -25.28 -10.99 18.58
CA LYS A 497 -26.24 -11.39 19.64
C LYS A 497 -26.24 -10.43 20.82
N ASP A 498 -25.08 -9.98 21.26
CA ASP A 498 -24.94 -9.11 22.44
C ASP A 498 -25.55 -7.71 22.21
N PHE A 499 -25.56 -7.25 20.95
CA PHE A 499 -26.08 -5.95 20.56
C PHE A 499 -27.42 -6.01 19.79
N SER A 500 -28.08 -7.17 19.70
CA SER A 500 -29.39 -7.33 19.04
C SER A 500 -30.53 -6.60 19.74
#